data_3b3290453fd007f9b1a489590634a236
#
_entry.id   3b3290453fd007f9b1a489590634a236
#
_cell.length_a   1.000
_cell.length_b   1.000
_cell.length_c   1.000
_cell.angle_alpha   90.00
_cell.angle_beta   90.00
_cell.angle_gamma   90.00
#
_symmetry.space_group_name_H-M   'P 1'
#
loop_
_entity.id
_entity.type
_entity.pdbx_description
1 polymer ?
#
loop_
_entity_poly.entity_id
_entity_poly.type
_entity_poly.pdbx_seq_one_letter_code
_entity_poly.pdbx_strand_id
1 'polypeptide(L)'
;MAVAEPAGPGTESLNLWNRGLGTVPEEVWDRTGLRVLILAGNGLTGLSPRIAGLRRLHTLDLGHNALTAVPEEIGGLTGLTRFLYLHDNRLTVLPRSLTRLTALRYLNAGENPLTALPPDLGVMTGLVELRAQHGALTTLPESAGELRNLRELWLRGNRITELPGTLGALAELRELDLRENRLTGLPDGMAGLPLLRRLDLRANPLRRLPGWLAGLPSLEKLDLRWTGVGEDGPVVRELARRGCAVLL
;
A
#
# COMPACT_ATOMS: atom_id res chain seq x y z
N MET A 1 -14.82 35.32 6.85
CA MET A 1 -14.47 33.92 6.52
C MET A 1 -15.44 33.51 5.42
N ALA A 2 -14.97 33.44 4.17
CA ALA A 2 -15.82 33.03 3.06
C ALA A 2 -15.87 31.49 3.08
N VAL A 3 -17.00 30.94 3.50
CA VAL A 3 -17.37 29.56 3.24
C VAL A 3 -17.43 29.43 1.73
N ALA A 4 -16.56 28.63 1.12
CA ALA A 4 -16.63 28.34 -0.30
C ALA A 4 -18.04 27.81 -0.57
N GLU A 5 -18.77 28.46 -1.49
CA GLU A 5 -20.11 28.03 -1.88
C GLU A 5 -20.11 26.53 -2.15
N PRO A 6 -21.06 25.77 -1.60
CA PRO A 6 -21.20 24.37 -1.94
C PRO A 6 -21.48 24.31 -3.44
N ALA A 7 -20.60 23.64 -4.18
CA ALA A 7 -20.85 23.36 -5.58
C ALA A 7 -22.24 22.75 -5.72
N GLY A 8 -23.08 23.31 -6.60
CA GLY A 8 -24.50 23.01 -6.70
C GLY A 8 -24.81 21.51 -6.89
N PRO A 9 -26.07 21.09 -6.73
CA PRO A 9 -26.48 19.70 -6.90
C PRO A 9 -26.19 19.26 -8.33
N GLY A 10 -25.12 18.47 -8.53
CA GLY A 10 -24.70 17.98 -9.83
C GLY A 10 -23.19 17.81 -10.01
N THR A 11 -22.35 18.35 -9.13
CA THR A 11 -20.91 18.16 -9.25
C THR A 11 -20.51 16.78 -8.72
N GLU A 12 -19.95 15.95 -9.60
CA GLU A 12 -19.45 14.61 -9.30
C GLU A 12 -18.16 14.64 -8.43
N SER A 13 -17.58 15.80 -8.18
CA SER A 13 -16.33 15.98 -7.42
C SER A 13 -16.47 17.06 -6.37
N LEU A 14 -15.99 16.76 -5.16
CA LEU A 14 -15.89 17.72 -4.05
C LEU A 14 -14.45 17.70 -3.53
N ASN A 15 -13.79 18.86 -3.66
CA ASN A 15 -12.44 19.06 -3.14
C ASN A 15 -12.49 20.04 -1.95
N LEU A 16 -12.24 19.50 -0.77
CA LEU A 16 -12.14 20.24 0.49
C LEU A 16 -10.70 20.18 1.06
N TRP A 17 -9.71 20.00 0.20
CA TRP A 17 -8.30 19.92 0.62
C TRP A 17 -7.89 21.13 1.45
N ASN A 18 -7.25 20.87 2.62
CA ASN A 18 -6.61 21.86 3.50
C ASN A 18 -7.53 23.04 3.88
N ARG A 19 -8.77 22.76 4.26
CA ARG A 19 -9.75 23.76 4.71
C ARG A 19 -9.80 23.95 6.22
N GLY A 20 -9.01 23.21 6.99
CA GLY A 20 -9.00 23.27 8.45
C GLY A 20 -10.33 22.85 9.08
N LEU A 21 -10.99 21.86 8.51
CA LEU A 21 -12.38 21.50 8.89
C LEU A 21 -12.50 20.97 10.31
N GLY A 22 -11.49 20.24 10.82
CA GLY A 22 -11.58 19.49 12.08
C GLY A 22 -12.58 18.33 12.04
N THR A 23 -13.77 18.58 11.49
CA THR A 23 -14.81 17.56 11.22
C THR A 23 -15.40 17.79 9.84
N VAL A 24 -15.86 16.71 9.20
CA VAL A 24 -16.52 16.80 7.88
C VAL A 24 -17.91 17.37 8.06
N PRO A 25 -18.30 18.42 7.30
CA PRO A 25 -19.66 18.98 7.35
C PRO A 25 -20.72 17.92 7.03
N GLU A 26 -21.82 17.92 7.78
CA GLU A 26 -22.86 16.89 7.67
C GLU A 26 -23.52 16.81 6.28
N GLU A 27 -23.64 17.95 5.60
CA GLU A 27 -24.20 18.05 4.25
C GLU A 27 -23.36 17.32 3.18
N VAL A 28 -22.10 17.02 3.47
CA VAL A 28 -21.25 16.23 2.57
C VAL A 28 -21.82 14.82 2.40
N TRP A 29 -22.38 14.26 3.49
CA TRP A 29 -22.89 12.89 3.49
C TRP A 29 -24.19 12.72 2.70
N ASP A 30 -24.91 13.81 2.45
CA ASP A 30 -26.14 13.82 1.65
C ASP A 30 -25.85 13.85 0.14
N ARG A 31 -24.60 14.08 -0.25
CA ARG A 31 -24.17 14.19 -1.64
C ARG A 31 -23.88 12.82 -2.27
N THR A 32 -24.89 11.95 -2.30
CA THR A 32 -24.77 10.54 -2.77
C THR A 32 -24.33 10.38 -4.23
N GLY A 33 -24.33 11.46 -5.02
CA GLY A 33 -23.85 11.51 -6.39
C GLY A 33 -22.33 11.67 -6.55
N LEU A 34 -21.60 11.93 -5.44
CA LEU A 34 -20.15 12.16 -5.52
C LEU A 34 -19.39 10.95 -6.07
N ARG A 35 -18.45 11.22 -6.96
CA ARG A 35 -17.48 10.27 -7.50
C ARG A 35 -16.07 10.50 -6.96
N VAL A 36 -15.75 11.74 -6.62
CA VAL A 36 -14.45 12.12 -6.04
C VAL A 36 -14.70 12.94 -4.78
N LEU A 37 -14.11 12.53 -3.67
CA LEU A 37 -14.13 13.29 -2.42
C LEU A 37 -12.70 13.43 -1.90
N ILE A 38 -12.23 14.68 -1.76
CA ILE A 38 -10.92 15.00 -1.23
C ILE A 38 -11.11 15.73 0.10
N LEU A 39 -10.68 15.11 1.18
CA LEU A 39 -10.73 15.60 2.56
C LEU A 39 -9.33 15.70 3.18
N ALA A 40 -8.28 15.61 2.37
CA ALA A 40 -6.92 15.62 2.86
C ALA A 40 -6.54 16.95 3.54
N GLY A 41 -5.67 16.87 4.57
CA GLY A 41 -5.10 18.05 5.24
C GLY A 41 -6.08 18.82 6.10
N ASN A 42 -7.08 18.20 6.71
CA ASN A 42 -8.14 18.88 7.45
C ASN A 42 -8.10 18.70 8.97
N GLY A 43 -7.10 17.99 9.49
CA GLY A 43 -7.01 17.71 10.93
C GLY A 43 -8.12 16.79 11.45
N LEU A 44 -8.75 16.00 10.58
CA LEU A 44 -9.84 15.10 10.94
C LEU A 44 -9.31 14.03 11.92
N THR A 45 -10.04 13.85 13.04
CA THR A 45 -9.72 12.82 14.04
C THR A 45 -10.61 11.58 13.92
N GLY A 46 -11.72 11.69 13.22
CA GLY A 46 -12.67 10.61 12.96
C GLY A 46 -13.40 10.80 11.64
N LEU A 47 -14.07 9.77 11.19
CA LEU A 47 -14.86 9.74 9.96
C LEU A 47 -16.26 9.19 10.29
N SER A 48 -17.29 9.90 9.83
CA SER A 48 -18.68 9.48 10.06
C SER A 48 -19.01 8.17 9.35
N PRO A 49 -19.74 7.23 9.99
CA PRO A 49 -20.30 6.05 9.33
C PRO A 49 -21.22 6.36 8.15
N ARG A 50 -21.76 7.60 8.08
CA ARG A 50 -22.57 8.08 6.94
C ARG A 50 -21.82 8.03 5.61
N ILE A 51 -20.49 7.91 5.63
CA ILE A 51 -19.68 7.72 4.41
C ILE A 51 -20.19 6.55 3.56
N ALA A 52 -20.77 5.49 4.16
CA ALA A 52 -21.37 4.36 3.44
C ALA A 52 -22.45 4.76 2.43
N GLY A 53 -23.05 5.93 2.57
CA GLY A 53 -24.02 6.49 1.63
C GLY A 53 -23.41 6.92 0.29
N LEU A 54 -22.12 7.20 0.27
CA LEU A 54 -21.41 7.73 -0.92
C LEU A 54 -20.97 6.60 -1.88
N ARG A 55 -21.90 5.73 -2.26
CA ARG A 55 -21.62 4.48 -3.02
C ARG A 55 -21.10 4.71 -4.43
N ARG A 56 -21.19 5.94 -4.97
CA ARG A 56 -20.69 6.29 -6.31
C ARG A 56 -19.24 6.76 -6.29
N LEU A 57 -18.62 6.91 -5.10
CA LEU A 57 -17.22 7.28 -5.01
C LEU A 57 -16.36 6.23 -5.71
N HIS A 58 -15.47 6.70 -6.57
CA HIS A 58 -14.37 5.92 -7.13
C HIS A 58 -13.00 6.41 -6.64
N THR A 59 -12.94 7.60 -6.01
CA THR A 59 -11.74 8.17 -5.41
C THR A 59 -12.10 8.84 -4.08
N LEU A 60 -11.37 8.45 -3.03
CA LEU A 60 -11.49 9.04 -1.69
C LEU A 60 -10.09 9.38 -1.18
N ASP A 61 -9.87 10.64 -0.82
CA ASP A 61 -8.62 11.10 -0.22
C ASP A 61 -8.86 11.60 1.20
N LEU A 62 -8.31 10.87 2.16
CA LEU A 62 -8.30 11.13 3.60
C LEU A 62 -6.87 11.35 4.12
N GLY A 63 -5.89 11.51 3.25
CA GLY A 63 -4.50 11.70 3.61
C GLY A 63 -4.24 12.93 4.46
N HIS A 64 -3.09 12.97 5.16
CA HIS A 64 -2.67 14.13 5.95
C HIS A 64 -3.72 14.60 6.97
N ASN A 65 -4.25 13.68 7.77
CA ASN A 65 -5.20 13.96 8.83
C ASN A 65 -4.70 13.38 10.19
N ALA A 66 -5.55 13.36 11.19
CA ALA A 66 -5.23 12.79 12.50
C ALA A 66 -6.14 11.59 12.84
N LEU A 67 -6.60 10.87 11.81
CA LEU A 67 -7.52 9.73 11.98
C LEU A 67 -6.86 8.61 12.78
N THR A 68 -7.50 8.20 13.86
CA THR A 68 -7.08 7.04 14.66
C THR A 68 -7.75 5.74 14.23
N ALA A 69 -8.87 5.84 13.54
CA ALA A 69 -9.61 4.72 12.98
C ALA A 69 -10.36 5.14 11.70
N VAL A 70 -10.60 4.18 10.83
CA VAL A 70 -11.53 4.27 9.72
C VAL A 70 -12.72 3.38 10.05
N PRO A 71 -13.97 3.87 9.92
CA PRO A 71 -15.15 3.09 10.29
C PRO A 71 -15.36 1.89 9.37
N GLU A 72 -15.95 0.80 9.90
CA GLU A 72 -16.25 -0.42 9.13
C GLU A 72 -17.16 -0.14 7.92
N GLU A 73 -17.91 0.92 7.96
CA GLU A 73 -18.79 1.38 6.89
C GLU A 73 -18.04 1.74 5.60
N ILE A 74 -16.70 1.93 5.67
CA ILE A 74 -15.85 2.14 4.48
C ILE A 74 -16.01 0.99 3.47
N GLY A 75 -16.21 -0.23 3.94
CA GLY A 75 -16.47 -1.42 3.11
C GLY A 75 -17.77 -1.35 2.32
N GLY A 76 -18.67 -0.41 2.63
CA GLY A 76 -19.89 -0.12 1.87
C GLY A 76 -19.65 0.69 0.59
N LEU A 77 -18.46 1.26 0.40
CA LEU A 77 -18.08 2.06 -0.78
C LEU A 77 -17.74 1.18 -1.99
N THR A 78 -18.65 0.31 -2.39
CA THR A 78 -18.39 -0.67 -3.48
C THR A 78 -18.06 -0.06 -4.82
N GLY A 79 -18.37 1.24 -5.02
CA GLY A 79 -17.95 2.03 -6.18
C GLY A 79 -16.50 2.48 -6.16
N LEU A 80 -15.78 2.31 -5.02
CA LEU A 80 -14.40 2.78 -4.86
C LEU A 80 -13.44 1.88 -5.62
N THR A 81 -13.23 2.22 -6.90
CA THR A 81 -12.49 1.39 -7.85
C THR A 81 -11.13 1.95 -8.24
N ARG A 82 -10.85 3.21 -7.93
CA ARG A 82 -9.61 3.87 -8.36
C ARG A 82 -8.63 4.06 -7.20
N PHE A 83 -8.85 5.05 -6.35
CA PHE A 83 -7.86 5.49 -5.37
C PHE A 83 -8.49 5.62 -3.99
N LEU A 84 -7.83 5.04 -2.99
CA LEU A 84 -8.06 5.29 -1.58
C LEU A 84 -6.75 5.75 -0.93
N TYR A 85 -6.72 6.99 -0.46
CA TYR A 85 -5.60 7.55 0.27
C TYR A 85 -5.97 7.65 1.75
N LEU A 86 -5.18 6.97 2.59
CA LEU A 86 -5.27 6.97 4.06
C LEU A 86 -3.93 7.37 4.69
N HIS A 87 -2.93 7.72 3.86
CA HIS A 87 -1.56 7.97 4.29
C HIS A 87 -1.47 9.19 5.22
N ASP A 88 -0.39 9.21 6.02
CA ASP A 88 -0.10 10.26 6.99
C ASP A 88 -1.30 10.53 7.91
N ASN A 89 -1.62 9.51 8.71
CA ASN A 89 -2.64 9.49 9.73
C ASN A 89 -2.10 8.79 11.00
N ARG A 90 -2.98 8.45 11.94
CA ARG A 90 -2.63 7.76 13.20
C ARG A 90 -3.26 6.38 13.29
N LEU A 91 -3.46 5.73 12.15
CA LEU A 91 -4.10 4.41 12.07
C LEU A 91 -3.14 3.33 12.59
N THR A 92 -3.59 2.55 13.55
CA THR A 92 -2.85 1.37 14.04
C THR A 92 -3.28 0.08 13.36
N VAL A 93 -4.52 0.06 12.85
CA VAL A 93 -5.11 -1.04 12.09
C VAL A 93 -6.01 -0.48 11.00
N LEU A 94 -6.23 -1.26 9.95
CA LEU A 94 -7.26 -1.01 8.95
C LEU A 94 -8.51 -1.84 9.28
N PRO A 95 -9.73 -1.33 9.02
CA PRO A 95 -10.96 -2.08 9.29
C PRO A 95 -11.03 -3.33 8.39
N ARG A 96 -11.57 -4.43 8.91
CA ARG A 96 -11.70 -5.66 8.13
C ARG A 96 -12.57 -5.49 6.90
N SER A 97 -13.62 -4.69 7.01
CA SER A 97 -14.52 -4.40 5.89
C SER A 97 -13.84 -3.76 4.69
N LEU A 98 -12.64 -3.17 4.86
CA LEU A 98 -11.84 -2.62 3.76
C LEU A 98 -11.63 -3.66 2.65
N THR A 99 -11.49 -4.93 3.02
CA THR A 99 -11.26 -6.02 2.07
C THR A 99 -12.46 -6.28 1.14
N ARG A 100 -13.65 -5.74 1.46
CA ARG A 100 -14.83 -5.77 0.56
C ARG A 100 -14.64 -4.89 -0.69
N LEU A 101 -13.67 -3.98 -0.68
CA LEU A 101 -13.35 -3.12 -1.83
C LEU A 101 -12.52 -3.89 -2.87
N THR A 102 -13.04 -4.99 -3.35
CA THR A 102 -12.33 -5.95 -4.23
C THR A 102 -11.95 -5.38 -5.59
N ALA A 103 -12.61 -4.30 -6.03
CA ALA A 103 -12.32 -3.60 -7.30
C ALA A 103 -11.36 -2.42 -7.14
N LEU A 104 -10.92 -2.08 -5.91
CA LEU A 104 -10.00 -0.99 -5.66
C LEU A 104 -8.64 -1.28 -6.30
N ARG A 105 -8.10 -0.29 -7.04
CA ARG A 105 -6.83 -0.45 -7.74
C ARG A 105 -5.62 0.11 -7.01
N TYR A 106 -5.81 1.12 -6.20
CA TYR A 106 -4.74 1.80 -5.47
C TYR A 106 -5.14 2.02 -4.01
N LEU A 107 -4.31 1.53 -3.10
CA LEU A 107 -4.42 1.79 -1.67
C LEU A 107 -3.11 2.36 -1.15
N ASN A 108 -3.16 3.58 -0.60
CA ASN A 108 -2.05 4.16 0.14
C ASN A 108 -2.44 4.30 1.61
N ALA A 109 -1.87 3.45 2.45
CA ALA A 109 -2.01 3.45 3.90
C ALA A 109 -0.65 3.72 4.60
N GLY A 110 0.35 4.21 3.87
CA GLY A 110 1.68 4.53 4.40
C GLY A 110 1.65 5.66 5.42
N GLU A 111 2.75 5.81 6.16
CA GLU A 111 2.90 6.86 7.18
C GLU A 111 1.78 6.82 8.22
N ASN A 112 1.44 5.61 8.64
CA ASN A 112 0.57 5.27 9.74
C ASN A 112 1.27 4.27 10.65
N PRO A 113 1.07 4.29 11.96
CA PRO A 113 1.67 3.30 12.86
C PRO A 113 0.99 1.91 12.76
N LEU A 114 0.70 1.45 11.53
CA LEU A 114 0.05 0.16 11.28
C LEU A 114 0.93 -0.99 11.76
N THR A 115 0.36 -1.84 12.61
CA THR A 115 1.04 -3.04 13.13
C THR A 115 0.80 -4.29 12.31
N ALA A 116 -0.31 -4.34 11.57
CA ALA A 116 -0.69 -5.43 10.68
C ALA A 116 -1.58 -4.93 9.54
N LEU A 117 -1.60 -5.65 8.43
CA LEU A 117 -2.60 -5.54 7.37
C LEU A 117 -3.72 -6.56 7.62
N PRO A 118 -4.94 -6.35 7.07
CA PRO A 118 -6.04 -7.30 7.23
C PRO A 118 -5.64 -8.73 6.83
N PRO A 119 -5.98 -9.76 7.61
CA PRO A 119 -5.55 -11.13 7.34
C PRO A 119 -6.11 -11.70 6.03
N ASP A 120 -7.23 -11.18 5.55
CA ASP A 120 -7.91 -11.50 4.31
C ASP A 120 -7.66 -10.49 3.19
N LEU A 121 -6.52 -9.76 3.25
CA LEU A 121 -6.13 -8.75 2.27
C LEU A 121 -6.20 -9.27 0.82
N GLY A 122 -5.87 -10.53 0.61
CA GLY A 122 -5.81 -11.18 -0.71
C GLY A 122 -7.11 -11.15 -1.51
N VAL A 123 -8.28 -11.00 -0.84
CA VAL A 123 -9.56 -10.87 -1.57
C VAL A 123 -9.67 -9.56 -2.36
N MET A 124 -8.81 -8.57 -2.09
CA MET A 124 -8.74 -7.30 -2.83
C MET A 124 -8.01 -7.49 -4.18
N THR A 125 -8.45 -8.43 -4.96
CA THR A 125 -7.78 -8.86 -6.21
C THR A 125 -7.68 -7.77 -7.28
N GLY A 126 -8.43 -6.67 -7.15
CA GLY A 126 -8.33 -5.49 -8.01
C GLY A 126 -7.08 -4.65 -7.79
N LEU A 127 -6.38 -4.81 -6.64
CA LEU A 127 -5.23 -3.98 -6.31
C LEU A 127 -4.10 -4.14 -7.34
N VAL A 128 -3.64 -2.99 -7.82
CA VAL A 128 -2.49 -2.84 -8.72
C VAL A 128 -1.30 -2.27 -7.96
N GLU A 129 -1.56 -1.39 -7.00
CA GLU A 129 -0.55 -0.77 -6.17
C GLU A 129 -1.01 -0.72 -4.71
N LEU A 130 -0.13 -1.19 -3.82
CA LEU A 130 -0.30 -1.13 -2.37
C LEU A 130 0.88 -0.40 -1.74
N ARG A 131 0.59 0.67 -1.02
CA ARG A 131 1.55 1.42 -0.21
C ARG A 131 1.22 1.29 1.26
N ALA A 132 2.19 0.78 2.04
CA ALA A 132 2.12 0.67 3.49
C ALA A 132 3.50 0.93 4.12
N GLN A 133 4.20 1.94 3.58
CA GLN A 133 5.53 2.35 4.05
C GLN A 133 5.44 3.14 5.36
N HIS A 134 6.59 3.21 6.08
CA HIS A 134 6.77 3.99 7.32
C HIS A 134 5.72 3.67 8.39
N GLY A 135 5.54 2.37 8.64
CA GLY A 135 4.65 1.84 9.66
C GLY A 135 5.39 1.04 10.74
N ALA A 136 4.68 0.10 11.34
CA ALA A 136 5.20 -0.83 12.34
C ALA A 136 4.92 -2.30 11.97
N LEU A 137 4.71 -2.59 10.69
CA LEU A 137 4.44 -3.94 10.20
C LEU A 137 5.62 -4.87 10.51
N THR A 138 5.34 -6.04 11.05
CA THR A 138 6.36 -7.07 11.34
C THR A 138 6.39 -8.19 10.31
N THR A 139 5.27 -8.40 9.61
CA THR A 139 5.11 -9.36 8.51
C THR A 139 3.94 -8.93 7.63
N LEU A 140 3.67 -9.68 6.56
CA LEU A 140 2.47 -9.59 5.74
C LEU A 140 1.58 -10.80 5.97
N PRO A 141 0.25 -10.69 5.77
CA PRO A 141 -0.62 -11.85 5.82
C PRO A 141 -0.31 -12.81 4.65
N GLU A 142 -0.46 -14.12 4.87
CA GLU A 142 -0.28 -15.15 3.83
C GLU A 142 -1.15 -14.88 2.61
N SER A 143 -2.37 -14.34 2.82
CA SER A 143 -3.29 -13.97 1.74
C SER A 143 -2.74 -12.89 0.80
N ALA A 144 -1.69 -12.17 1.17
CA ALA A 144 -1.09 -11.16 0.30
C ALA A 144 -0.64 -11.75 -1.05
N GLY A 145 -0.28 -13.04 -1.09
CA GLY A 145 0.03 -13.77 -2.32
C GLY A 145 -1.15 -13.94 -3.29
N GLU A 146 -2.37 -13.68 -2.85
CA GLU A 146 -3.58 -13.76 -3.67
C GLU A 146 -3.90 -12.48 -4.45
N LEU A 147 -3.15 -11.39 -4.24
CA LEU A 147 -3.30 -10.12 -4.93
C LEU A 147 -2.80 -10.21 -6.39
N ARG A 148 -3.49 -10.98 -7.21
CA ARG A 148 -3.06 -11.43 -8.54
C ARG A 148 -2.72 -10.30 -9.54
N ASN A 149 -3.31 -9.12 -9.36
CA ASN A 149 -3.08 -7.97 -10.23
C ASN A 149 -2.05 -6.97 -9.66
N LEU A 150 -1.44 -7.29 -8.50
CA LEU A 150 -0.52 -6.37 -7.84
C LEU A 150 0.78 -6.23 -8.66
N ARG A 151 1.13 -4.99 -8.98
CA ARG A 151 2.34 -4.63 -9.73
C ARG A 151 3.38 -3.93 -8.88
N GLU A 152 2.93 -3.18 -7.89
CA GLU A 152 3.81 -2.40 -7.04
C GLU A 152 3.45 -2.60 -5.56
N LEU A 153 4.46 -2.97 -4.76
CA LEU A 153 4.31 -3.17 -3.33
C LEU A 153 5.38 -2.37 -2.58
N TRP A 154 4.94 -1.36 -1.83
CA TRP A 154 5.79 -0.40 -1.13
C TRP A 154 5.69 -0.61 0.37
N LEU A 155 6.75 -1.15 1.00
CA LEU A 155 6.79 -1.57 2.41
C LEU A 155 7.98 -0.99 3.17
N ARG A 156 8.67 -0.01 2.60
CA ARG A 156 9.87 0.57 3.21
C ARG A 156 9.60 1.13 4.61
N GLY A 157 10.63 1.16 5.48
CA GLY A 157 10.53 1.82 6.77
C GLY A 157 9.56 1.13 7.73
N ASN A 158 9.47 -0.20 7.68
CA ASN A 158 8.71 -1.02 8.60
C ASN A 158 9.62 -1.83 9.54
N ARG A 159 9.07 -2.84 10.21
CA ARG A 159 9.79 -3.74 11.12
C ARG A 159 9.74 -5.18 10.62
N ILE A 160 9.60 -5.39 9.32
CA ILE A 160 9.38 -6.70 8.71
C ILE A 160 10.63 -7.56 8.92
N THR A 161 10.46 -8.70 9.59
CA THR A 161 11.52 -9.67 9.84
C THR A 161 11.49 -10.83 8.87
N GLU A 162 10.32 -11.13 8.34
CA GLU A 162 10.08 -12.23 7.41
C GLU A 162 8.95 -11.89 6.43
N LEU A 163 8.95 -12.53 5.28
CA LEU A 163 7.93 -12.42 4.26
C LEU A 163 7.25 -13.77 4.06
N PRO A 164 5.94 -13.80 3.79
CA PRO A 164 5.26 -15.05 3.48
C PRO A 164 5.76 -15.60 2.13
N GLY A 165 5.98 -16.91 2.05
CA GLY A 165 6.38 -17.58 0.82
C GLY A 165 5.35 -17.46 -0.30
N THR A 166 4.10 -17.25 0.06
CA THR A 166 2.98 -17.03 -0.87
C THR A 166 3.16 -15.82 -1.79
N LEU A 167 4.02 -14.84 -1.42
CA LEU A 167 4.33 -13.70 -2.29
C LEU A 167 4.84 -14.10 -3.67
N GLY A 168 5.44 -15.29 -3.82
CA GLY A 168 5.86 -15.83 -5.11
C GLY A 168 4.72 -16.09 -6.10
N ALA A 169 3.46 -16.11 -5.63
CA ALA A 169 2.28 -16.23 -6.48
C ALA A 169 1.86 -14.90 -7.16
N LEU A 170 2.51 -13.77 -6.83
CA LEU A 170 2.24 -12.45 -7.40
C LEU A 170 2.81 -12.34 -8.83
N ALA A 171 2.16 -13.00 -9.79
CA ALA A 171 2.64 -13.11 -11.16
C ALA A 171 2.83 -11.76 -11.89
N GLU A 172 2.10 -10.72 -11.51
CA GLU A 172 2.17 -9.39 -12.11
C GLU A 172 3.14 -8.43 -11.37
N LEU A 173 3.75 -8.86 -10.25
CA LEU A 173 4.59 -7.97 -9.44
C LEU A 173 5.85 -7.53 -10.21
N ARG A 174 6.07 -6.22 -10.28
CA ARG A 174 7.17 -5.58 -10.99
C ARG A 174 8.12 -4.83 -10.08
N GLU A 175 7.60 -4.20 -9.05
CA GLU A 175 8.37 -3.42 -8.09
C GLU A 175 8.06 -3.85 -6.66
N LEU A 176 9.11 -4.12 -5.88
CA LEU A 176 9.03 -4.49 -4.48
C LEU A 176 10.04 -3.64 -3.69
N ASP A 177 9.54 -2.69 -2.90
CA ASP A 177 10.36 -1.86 -2.02
C ASP A 177 10.26 -2.37 -0.58
N LEU A 178 11.34 -2.96 -0.09
CA LEU A 178 11.49 -3.51 1.25
C LEU A 178 12.61 -2.83 2.05
N ARG A 179 13.13 -1.72 1.56
CA ARG A 179 14.24 -1.01 2.23
C ARG A 179 13.87 -0.58 3.64
N GLU A 180 14.89 -0.43 4.50
CA GLU A 180 14.70 0.01 5.89
C GLU A 180 13.75 -0.93 6.66
N ASN A 181 13.97 -2.24 6.56
CA ASN A 181 13.27 -3.28 7.30
C ASN A 181 14.26 -4.12 8.15
N ARG A 182 13.82 -5.27 8.65
CA ARG A 182 14.62 -6.15 9.52
C ARG A 182 14.80 -7.53 8.93
N LEU A 183 14.77 -7.64 7.61
CA LEU A 183 14.90 -8.90 6.90
C LEU A 183 16.31 -9.47 7.05
N THR A 184 16.40 -10.73 7.45
CA THR A 184 17.66 -11.51 7.49
C THR A 184 17.80 -12.46 6.32
N GLY A 185 16.72 -12.72 5.58
CA GLY A 185 16.65 -13.59 4.40
C GLY A 185 15.39 -13.33 3.60
N LEU A 186 15.29 -14.03 2.46
CA LEU A 186 14.10 -14.05 1.60
C LEU A 186 13.60 -15.49 1.48
N PRO A 187 12.29 -15.74 1.55
CA PRO A 187 11.74 -17.10 1.49
C PRO A 187 11.87 -17.70 0.08
N ASP A 188 12.09 -19.00 0.00
CA ASP A 188 12.22 -19.72 -1.27
C ASP A 188 10.95 -19.63 -2.13
N GLY A 189 9.79 -19.49 -1.52
CA GLY A 189 8.53 -19.30 -2.23
C GLY A 189 8.54 -18.12 -3.21
N MET A 190 9.36 -17.10 -2.97
CA MET A 190 9.46 -15.93 -3.86
C MET A 190 10.19 -16.21 -5.19
N ALA A 191 10.73 -17.41 -5.39
CA ALA A 191 11.33 -17.82 -6.67
C ALA A 191 10.34 -17.75 -7.86
N GLY A 192 9.04 -17.72 -7.60
CA GLY A 192 7.98 -17.70 -8.60
C GLY A 192 7.58 -16.33 -9.14
N LEU A 193 8.42 -15.28 -9.01
CA LEU A 193 8.10 -13.90 -9.46
C LEU A 193 8.58 -13.63 -10.90
N PRO A 194 7.80 -13.91 -11.95
CA PRO A 194 8.27 -13.90 -13.33
C PRO A 194 8.50 -12.48 -13.88
N LEU A 195 7.80 -11.49 -13.37
CA LEU A 195 7.83 -10.11 -13.88
C LEU A 195 8.52 -9.12 -12.94
N LEU A 196 9.13 -9.60 -11.83
CA LEU A 196 9.81 -8.70 -10.89
C LEU A 196 11.03 -8.07 -11.57
N ARG A 197 11.00 -6.73 -11.70
CA ARG A 197 12.06 -5.93 -12.32
C ARG A 197 12.93 -5.22 -11.32
N ARG A 198 12.33 -4.72 -10.24
CA ARG A 198 13.03 -3.92 -9.24
C ARG A 198 12.79 -4.48 -7.85
N LEU A 199 13.87 -4.79 -7.16
CA LEU A 199 13.87 -5.24 -5.79
C LEU A 199 14.78 -4.34 -4.97
N ASP A 200 14.21 -3.60 -4.03
CA ASP A 200 14.96 -2.73 -3.11
C ASP A 200 15.01 -3.38 -1.73
N LEU A 201 16.20 -3.80 -1.31
CA LEU A 201 16.48 -4.45 -0.03
C LEU A 201 17.41 -3.62 0.86
N ARG A 202 17.70 -2.38 0.50
CA ARG A 202 18.60 -1.50 1.26
C ARG A 202 18.28 -1.44 2.73
N ALA A 203 19.35 -1.28 3.53
CA ALA A 203 19.24 -1.12 4.96
C ALA A 203 18.40 -2.24 5.64
N ASN A 204 18.65 -3.49 5.22
CA ASN A 204 18.19 -4.69 5.89
C ASN A 204 19.41 -5.48 6.41
N PRO A 205 19.32 -6.22 7.52
CA PRO A 205 20.44 -7.01 8.06
C PRO A 205 20.70 -8.33 7.30
N LEU A 206 20.47 -8.30 5.98
CA LEU A 206 20.75 -9.41 5.06
C LEU A 206 22.27 -9.65 4.98
N ARG A 207 22.70 -10.91 5.08
CA ARG A 207 24.08 -11.32 4.90
C ARG A 207 24.30 -12.25 3.71
N ARG A 208 23.22 -12.87 3.24
CA ARG A 208 23.23 -13.83 2.12
C ARG A 208 22.00 -13.65 1.27
N LEU A 209 22.14 -13.93 0.00
CA LEU A 209 21.03 -14.01 -0.96
C LEU A 209 20.74 -15.47 -1.28
N PRO A 210 19.45 -15.85 -1.38
CA PRO A 210 19.10 -17.20 -1.81
C PRO A 210 19.44 -17.39 -3.30
N GLY A 211 19.84 -18.63 -3.66
CA GLY A 211 20.29 -18.95 -5.01
C GLY A 211 19.25 -18.69 -6.10
N TRP A 212 17.98 -18.88 -5.77
CA TRP A 212 16.88 -18.66 -6.72
C TRP A 212 16.79 -17.21 -7.25
N LEU A 213 17.30 -16.24 -6.49
CA LEU A 213 17.26 -14.81 -6.89
C LEU A 213 18.00 -14.58 -8.23
N ALA A 214 19.10 -15.32 -8.45
CA ALA A 214 19.83 -15.28 -9.72
C ALA A 214 19.01 -15.85 -10.89
N GLY A 215 17.97 -16.63 -10.60
CA GLY A 215 17.08 -17.25 -11.60
C GLY A 215 15.90 -16.35 -12.03
N LEU A 216 15.63 -15.24 -11.37
CA LEU A 216 14.50 -14.39 -11.73
C LEU A 216 14.65 -13.82 -13.15
N PRO A 217 13.70 -14.10 -14.08
CA PRO A 217 13.92 -13.85 -15.50
C PRO A 217 13.92 -12.36 -15.87
N SER A 218 13.21 -11.53 -15.12
CA SER A 218 12.97 -10.13 -15.47
C SER A 218 13.70 -9.14 -14.57
N LEU A 219 14.54 -9.61 -13.60
CA LEU A 219 15.16 -8.72 -12.63
C LEU A 219 16.19 -7.81 -13.29
N GLU A 220 15.89 -6.51 -13.34
CA GLU A 220 16.70 -5.46 -13.97
C GLU A 220 17.56 -4.73 -12.93
N LYS A 221 17.04 -4.58 -11.69
CA LYS A 221 17.70 -3.82 -10.62
C LYS A 221 17.51 -4.49 -9.27
N LEU A 222 18.63 -4.70 -8.56
CA LEU A 222 18.70 -5.15 -7.17
C LEU A 222 19.50 -4.13 -6.35
N ASP A 223 18.90 -3.54 -5.33
CA ASP A 223 19.58 -2.58 -4.47
C ASP A 223 19.84 -3.22 -3.09
N LEU A 224 21.09 -3.39 -2.75
CA LEU A 224 21.58 -4.06 -1.53
C LEU A 224 22.42 -3.12 -0.64
N ARG A 225 22.46 -1.84 -0.96
CA ARG A 225 23.25 -0.87 -0.19
C ARG A 225 22.87 -0.91 1.29
N TRP A 226 23.87 -0.80 2.16
CA TRP A 226 23.70 -0.89 3.61
C TRP A 226 23.12 -2.23 4.10
N THR A 227 23.34 -3.30 3.34
CA THR A 227 23.17 -4.69 3.81
C THR A 227 24.53 -5.29 4.16
N GLY A 228 24.56 -6.52 4.67
CA GLY A 228 25.79 -7.29 4.89
C GLY A 228 26.17 -8.22 3.73
N VAL A 229 25.58 -8.03 2.56
CA VAL A 229 25.85 -8.86 1.36
C VAL A 229 27.11 -8.34 0.67
N GLY A 230 28.10 -9.25 0.46
CA GLY A 230 29.37 -8.91 -0.20
C GLY A 230 29.30 -9.01 -1.72
N GLU A 231 30.18 -8.25 -2.38
CA GLU A 231 30.32 -8.22 -3.86
C GLU A 231 30.65 -9.57 -4.47
N ASP A 232 31.42 -10.40 -3.74
CA ASP A 232 31.90 -11.71 -4.22
C ASP A 232 30.83 -12.82 -4.14
N GLY A 233 29.62 -12.51 -3.72
CA GLY A 233 28.54 -13.47 -3.61
C GLY A 233 28.21 -14.11 -4.97
N PRO A 234 28.01 -15.44 -5.07
CA PRO A 234 27.73 -16.09 -6.36
C PRO A 234 26.46 -15.55 -7.03
N VAL A 235 25.44 -15.19 -6.26
CA VAL A 235 24.19 -14.61 -6.76
C VAL A 235 24.43 -13.22 -7.35
N VAL A 236 25.24 -12.38 -6.67
CA VAL A 236 25.59 -11.02 -7.12
C VAL A 236 26.31 -11.08 -8.47
N ARG A 237 27.35 -11.95 -8.56
CA ARG A 237 28.11 -12.13 -9.81
C ARG A 237 27.24 -12.63 -10.96
N GLU A 238 26.36 -13.58 -10.71
CA GLU A 238 25.47 -14.12 -11.75
C GLU A 238 24.46 -13.08 -12.23
N LEU A 239 23.86 -12.30 -11.32
CA LEU A 239 22.96 -11.22 -11.69
C LEU A 239 23.66 -10.14 -12.52
N ALA A 240 24.87 -9.73 -12.12
CA ALA A 240 25.66 -8.75 -12.86
C ALA A 240 26.04 -9.30 -14.26
N ARG A 241 26.42 -10.59 -14.37
CA ARG A 241 26.72 -11.23 -15.66
C ARG A 241 25.50 -11.24 -16.60
N ARG A 242 24.28 -11.31 -16.06
CA ARG A 242 23.02 -11.25 -16.81
C ARG A 242 22.58 -9.81 -17.14
N GLY A 243 23.34 -8.80 -16.75
CA GLY A 243 23.02 -7.39 -17.00
C GLY A 243 22.08 -6.75 -15.98
N CYS A 244 21.78 -7.41 -14.85
CA CYS A 244 21.06 -6.80 -13.75
C CYS A 244 21.94 -5.76 -13.06
N ALA A 245 21.41 -4.56 -12.84
CA ALA A 245 22.10 -3.51 -12.07
C ALA A 245 22.06 -3.84 -10.57
N VAL A 246 23.16 -4.38 -10.03
CA VAL A 246 23.30 -4.67 -8.60
C VAL A 246 24.02 -3.51 -7.93
N LEU A 247 23.39 -2.88 -6.95
CA LEU A 247 23.96 -1.80 -6.13
C LEU A 247 24.30 -2.33 -4.74
N LEU A 248 25.54 -2.15 -4.29
CA LEU A 248 26.10 -2.62 -3.04
C LEU A 248 26.55 -1.47 -2.13
#